data_e894de8700ae8a1a03b8b77eb8835cf9
#
_entry.id   e894de8700ae8a1a03b8b77eb8835cf9
#
_cell.length_a   1.000
_cell.length_b   1.000
_cell.length_c   1.000
_cell.angle_alpha   90.00
_cell.angle_beta   90.00
_cell.angle_gamma   90.00
#
_symmetry.space_group_name_H-M   'P 1'
#
loop_
_entity.id
_entity.type
_entity.pdbx_description
1 polymer ?
#
loop_
_entity_poly.entity_id
_entity_poly.type
_entity_poly.pdbx_seq_one_letter_code
_entity_poly.pdbx_strand_id
1 'polypeptide(L)'
;MIRVAVAGAAGRMGDTVCRAVEAAPDMTLVGRADPQLGVSLAEALAERPDVLVDFTVPDTALANARAAVAEGVHVVIGTTGFDPDQLRGLTGANVFVAPNFAIGAVLMMQFAAEAARHMAKAEIIELHHDRKLDKPSGTAALTAKRMAQAAGRPVGEFPIHSVRLPGLVAHQEVILGDLGQTLTIRHDSIDRESFMPGVLLAIRRVGSLERSPSVGLEHLLDSS
;
A
#
# COMPACT_ATOMS: atom_id res chain seq x y z
N MET A 1 0.03 23.45 6.10
CA MET A 1 -1.01 22.68 5.39
C MET A 1 -0.34 22.04 4.19
N ILE A 2 -0.39 20.70 4.08
CA ILE A 2 0.30 19.94 3.02
C ILE A 2 -0.52 20.06 1.73
N ARG A 3 0.10 20.51 0.66
CA ARG A 3 -0.52 20.61 -0.67
C ARG A 3 -0.37 19.30 -1.40
N VAL A 4 -1.47 18.69 -1.79
CA VAL A 4 -1.49 17.33 -2.37
C VAL A 4 -2.07 17.36 -3.78
N ALA A 5 -1.37 16.73 -4.74
CA ALA A 5 -1.92 16.37 -6.03
C ALA A 5 -2.13 14.86 -6.11
N VAL A 6 -3.13 14.41 -6.88
CA VAL A 6 -3.44 13.00 -7.08
C VAL A 6 -3.40 12.67 -8.57
N ALA A 7 -2.61 11.67 -8.94
CA ALA A 7 -2.58 11.07 -10.28
C ALA A 7 -3.44 9.79 -10.29
N GLY A 8 -4.23 9.62 -11.36
CA GLY A 8 -5.28 8.61 -11.42
C GLY A 8 -6.53 9.02 -10.64
N ALA A 9 -6.79 10.33 -10.56
CA ALA A 9 -7.81 10.94 -9.70
C ALA A 9 -9.26 10.53 -10.04
N ALA A 10 -9.56 10.15 -11.28
CA ALA A 10 -10.87 9.63 -11.69
C ALA A 10 -11.03 8.11 -11.42
N GLY A 11 -9.93 7.41 -11.10
CA GLY A 11 -9.96 6.01 -10.72
C GLY A 11 -10.58 5.78 -9.35
N ARG A 12 -11.04 4.55 -9.10
CA ARG A 12 -11.70 4.17 -7.82
C ARG A 12 -10.88 4.48 -6.57
N MET A 13 -9.55 4.25 -6.62
CA MET A 13 -8.66 4.59 -5.49
C MET A 13 -8.34 6.08 -5.47
N GLY A 14 -8.01 6.68 -6.64
CA GLY A 14 -7.68 8.09 -6.73
C GLY A 14 -8.80 9.01 -6.23
N ASP A 15 -10.05 8.73 -6.60
CA ASP A 15 -11.22 9.47 -6.10
C ASP A 15 -11.37 9.34 -4.57
N THR A 16 -11.17 8.13 -4.03
CA THR A 16 -11.21 7.94 -2.56
C THR A 16 -10.09 8.72 -1.87
N VAL A 17 -8.88 8.77 -2.46
CA VAL A 17 -7.77 9.59 -1.94
C VAL A 17 -8.11 11.09 -2.00
N CYS A 18 -8.68 11.57 -3.12
CA CYS A 18 -9.09 12.96 -3.24
C CYS A 18 -10.05 13.37 -2.10
N ARG A 19 -11.09 12.57 -1.87
CA ARG A 19 -12.06 12.82 -0.78
C ARG A 19 -11.41 12.78 0.61
N ALA A 20 -10.49 11.83 0.84
CA ALA A 20 -9.79 11.72 2.11
C ALA A 20 -8.87 12.91 2.38
N VAL A 21 -8.17 13.41 1.35
CA VAL A 21 -7.33 14.61 1.44
C VAL A 21 -8.18 15.86 1.70
N GLU A 22 -9.31 16.00 1.00
CA GLU A 22 -10.25 17.13 1.22
C GLU A 22 -10.85 17.14 2.62
N ALA A 23 -11.05 15.96 3.23
CA ALA A 23 -11.56 15.83 4.60
C ALA A 23 -10.49 16.03 5.68
N ALA A 24 -9.20 15.95 5.33
CA ALA A 24 -8.10 16.06 6.29
C ALA A 24 -7.80 17.54 6.63
N PRO A 25 -7.84 17.96 7.92
CA PRO A 25 -7.73 19.36 8.30
C PRO A 25 -6.33 19.97 8.08
N ASP A 26 -5.32 19.14 7.88
CA ASP A 26 -3.91 19.51 7.69
C ASP A 26 -3.45 19.43 6.23
N MET A 27 -4.37 19.12 5.28
CA MET A 27 -4.08 18.96 3.86
C MET A 27 -4.96 19.84 2.97
N THR A 28 -4.51 20.06 1.74
CA THR A 28 -5.29 20.75 0.69
C THR A 28 -5.07 20.01 -0.62
N LEU A 29 -6.15 19.58 -1.27
CA LEU A 29 -6.11 19.03 -2.62
C LEU A 29 -5.94 20.16 -3.63
N VAL A 30 -4.82 20.16 -4.37
CA VAL A 30 -4.49 21.24 -5.31
C VAL A 30 -4.48 20.79 -6.77
N GLY A 31 -4.41 19.47 -7.03
CA GLY A 31 -4.40 18.93 -8.40
C GLY A 31 -5.03 17.55 -8.49
N ARG A 32 -5.78 17.31 -9.58
CA ARG A 32 -6.40 16.01 -9.92
C ARG A 32 -6.00 15.63 -11.34
N ALA A 33 -4.86 14.95 -11.50
CA ALA A 33 -4.37 14.51 -12.81
C ALA A 33 -5.04 13.20 -13.21
N ASP A 34 -5.77 13.24 -14.32
CA ASP A 34 -6.37 12.05 -14.93
C ASP A 34 -6.81 12.36 -16.37
N PRO A 35 -6.53 11.49 -17.36
CA PRO A 35 -7.01 11.68 -18.72
C PRO A 35 -8.54 11.80 -18.85
N GLN A 36 -9.31 11.14 -17.96
CA GLN A 36 -10.77 11.23 -17.96
C GLN A 36 -11.27 12.61 -17.49
N LEU A 37 -10.47 13.34 -16.72
CA LEU A 37 -10.75 14.70 -16.28
C LEU A 37 -10.17 15.75 -17.26
N GLY A 38 -9.41 15.32 -18.26
CA GLY A 38 -8.72 16.21 -19.19
C GLY A 38 -7.57 16.99 -18.52
N VAL A 39 -7.08 16.56 -17.36
CA VAL A 39 -6.00 17.22 -16.60
C VAL A 39 -4.75 16.38 -16.67
N SER A 40 -3.69 16.94 -17.21
CA SER A 40 -2.37 16.31 -17.30
C SER A 40 -1.64 16.36 -15.95
N LEU A 41 -0.61 15.48 -15.80
CA LEU A 41 0.28 15.57 -14.65
C LEU A 41 0.99 16.93 -14.56
N ALA A 42 1.43 17.48 -15.70
CA ALA A 42 2.13 18.76 -15.74
C ALA A 42 1.25 19.91 -15.20
N GLU A 43 -0.02 19.93 -15.54
CA GLU A 43 -0.98 20.91 -14.99
C GLU A 43 -1.15 20.74 -13.48
N ALA A 44 -1.26 19.50 -12.99
CA ALA A 44 -1.36 19.26 -11.56
C ALA A 44 -0.08 19.61 -10.79
N LEU A 45 1.11 19.42 -11.37
CA LEU A 45 2.39 19.83 -10.78
C LEU A 45 2.59 21.36 -10.84
N ALA A 46 2.04 22.05 -11.84
CA ALA A 46 2.09 23.51 -11.92
C ALA A 46 1.39 24.21 -10.73
N GLU A 47 0.45 23.51 -10.07
CA GLU A 47 -0.16 23.96 -8.81
C GLU A 47 0.78 23.88 -7.60
N ARG A 48 2.02 23.44 -7.80
CA ARG A 48 3.09 23.30 -6.77
C ARG A 48 2.62 22.50 -5.55
N PRO A 49 2.27 21.23 -5.71
CA PRO A 49 2.01 20.36 -4.57
C PRO A 49 3.29 20.06 -3.80
N ASP A 50 3.18 19.81 -2.50
CA ASP A 50 4.27 19.25 -1.69
C ASP A 50 4.41 17.74 -1.93
N VAL A 51 3.27 17.06 -2.18
CA VAL A 51 3.19 15.60 -2.38
C VAL A 51 2.29 15.26 -3.56
N LEU A 52 2.78 14.40 -4.44
CA LEU A 52 2.00 13.68 -5.44
C LEU A 52 1.63 12.29 -4.91
N VAL A 53 0.34 11.94 -4.92
CA VAL A 53 -0.14 10.58 -4.65
C VAL A 53 -0.50 9.91 -5.96
N ASP A 54 0.08 8.73 -6.25
CA ASP A 54 -0.12 8.02 -7.51
C ASP A 54 -0.87 6.69 -7.32
N PHE A 55 -2.03 6.59 -7.95
CA PHE A 55 -2.84 5.38 -8.09
C PHE A 55 -3.20 5.14 -9.56
N THR A 56 -2.20 5.12 -10.43
CA THR A 56 -2.34 4.91 -11.87
C THR A 56 -2.06 3.44 -12.28
N VAL A 57 -1.22 3.24 -13.26
CA VAL A 57 -0.74 1.93 -13.74
C VAL A 57 0.80 1.90 -13.70
N PRO A 58 1.46 0.71 -13.69
CA PRO A 58 2.89 0.57 -13.40
C PRO A 58 3.81 1.52 -14.16
N ASP A 59 3.73 1.54 -15.48
CA ASP A 59 4.61 2.36 -16.33
C ASP A 59 4.35 3.86 -16.15
N THR A 60 3.08 4.23 -15.96
CA THR A 60 2.68 5.62 -15.71
C THR A 60 3.18 6.09 -14.34
N ALA A 61 3.06 5.26 -13.30
CA ALA A 61 3.53 5.61 -11.96
C ALA A 61 5.03 5.88 -11.90
N LEU A 62 5.84 5.10 -12.62
CA LEU A 62 7.28 5.32 -12.73
C LEU A 62 7.60 6.65 -13.44
N ALA A 63 6.91 6.96 -14.54
CA ALA A 63 7.08 8.20 -15.26
C ALA A 63 6.66 9.42 -14.42
N ASN A 64 5.50 9.31 -13.74
CA ASN A 64 4.97 10.34 -12.86
C ASN A 64 5.91 10.62 -11.68
N ALA A 65 6.45 9.57 -11.07
CA ALA A 65 7.39 9.71 -9.95
C ALA A 65 8.67 10.46 -10.38
N ARG A 66 9.23 10.14 -11.55
CA ARG A 66 10.40 10.84 -12.08
C ARG A 66 10.11 12.31 -12.36
N ALA A 67 8.95 12.60 -12.98
CA ALA A 67 8.55 13.98 -13.28
C ALA A 67 8.34 14.80 -11.98
N ALA A 68 7.63 14.24 -11.00
CA ALA A 68 7.37 14.92 -9.74
C ALA A 68 8.66 15.20 -8.94
N VAL A 69 9.54 14.19 -8.83
CA VAL A 69 10.82 14.34 -8.12
C VAL A 69 11.72 15.38 -8.79
N ALA A 70 11.72 15.49 -10.13
CA ALA A 70 12.46 16.53 -10.87
C ALA A 70 11.98 17.95 -10.54
N GLU A 71 10.70 18.11 -10.16
CA GLU A 71 10.11 19.37 -9.71
C GLU A 71 10.21 19.57 -8.18
N GLY A 72 10.92 18.67 -7.47
CA GLY A 72 11.08 18.72 -6.01
C GLY A 72 9.85 18.27 -5.21
N VAL A 73 8.90 17.59 -5.85
CA VAL A 73 7.66 17.11 -5.25
C VAL A 73 7.86 15.69 -4.71
N HIS A 74 7.53 15.47 -3.43
CA HIS A 74 7.55 14.12 -2.83
C HIS A 74 6.47 13.23 -3.44
N VAL A 75 6.69 11.92 -3.47
CA VAL A 75 5.76 10.98 -4.13
C VAL A 75 5.36 9.85 -3.21
N VAL A 76 4.06 9.58 -3.14
CA VAL A 76 3.46 8.40 -2.49
C VAL A 76 2.81 7.53 -3.57
N ILE A 77 3.28 6.30 -3.74
CA ILE A 77 2.81 5.39 -4.80
C ILE A 77 2.05 4.22 -4.21
N GLY A 78 0.79 4.07 -4.61
CA GLY A 78 -0.04 2.89 -4.31
C GLY A 78 -0.20 1.97 -5.51
N THR A 79 0.27 2.38 -6.67
CA THR A 79 0.32 1.52 -7.87
C THR A 79 1.29 0.37 -7.64
N THR A 80 0.88 -0.85 -7.99
CA THR A 80 1.69 -2.08 -7.86
C THR A 80 2.01 -2.65 -9.23
N GLY A 81 2.95 -3.62 -9.30
CA GLY A 81 3.28 -4.31 -10.55
C GLY A 81 4.51 -3.78 -11.26
N PHE A 82 5.32 -2.95 -10.61
CA PHE A 82 6.66 -2.55 -11.05
C PHE A 82 7.70 -2.85 -9.97
N ASP A 83 8.98 -2.80 -10.34
CA ASP A 83 10.08 -2.93 -9.41
C ASP A 83 10.43 -1.56 -8.82
N PRO A 84 10.25 -1.33 -7.49
CA PRO A 84 10.59 -0.07 -6.83
C PRO A 84 12.07 0.32 -6.96
N ASP A 85 12.96 -0.63 -7.19
CA ASP A 85 14.38 -0.37 -7.41
C ASP A 85 14.65 0.51 -8.64
N GLN A 86 13.72 0.57 -9.59
CA GLN A 86 13.77 1.49 -10.75
C GLN A 86 13.68 2.98 -10.36
N LEU A 87 13.31 3.27 -9.11
CA LEU A 87 13.24 4.62 -8.54
C LEU A 87 14.49 4.99 -7.73
N ARG A 88 15.45 4.05 -7.60
CA ARG A 88 16.73 4.34 -6.92
C ARG A 88 17.53 5.39 -7.70
N GLY A 89 18.22 6.24 -6.96
CA GLY A 89 19.04 7.32 -7.53
C GLY A 89 18.27 8.59 -7.89
N LEU A 90 16.94 8.62 -7.72
CA LEU A 90 16.20 9.88 -7.78
C LEU A 90 16.59 10.76 -6.60
N THR A 91 16.90 12.02 -6.88
CA THR A 91 17.33 13.02 -5.88
C THR A 91 16.48 14.28 -5.99
N GLY A 92 16.35 15.04 -4.91
CA GLY A 92 15.57 16.28 -4.87
C GLY A 92 14.26 16.16 -4.08
N ALA A 93 13.66 14.97 -4.07
CA ALA A 93 12.48 14.68 -3.26
C ALA A 93 12.41 13.19 -2.89
N ASN A 94 11.63 12.84 -1.89
CA ASN A 94 11.48 11.47 -1.42
C ASN A 94 10.36 10.74 -2.15
N VAL A 95 10.56 9.43 -2.33
CA VAL A 95 9.57 8.52 -2.89
C VAL A 95 9.23 7.44 -1.86
N PHE A 96 7.95 7.23 -1.63
CA PHE A 96 7.41 6.18 -0.78
C PHE A 96 6.50 5.27 -1.62
N VAL A 97 6.70 3.97 -1.52
CA VAL A 97 5.90 2.96 -2.24
C VAL A 97 5.30 2.00 -1.23
N ALA A 98 4.01 1.77 -1.28
CA ALA A 98 3.40 0.71 -0.47
C ALA A 98 2.46 -0.17 -1.30
N PRO A 99 2.67 -1.49 -1.29
CA PRO A 99 1.75 -2.43 -1.96
C PRO A 99 0.42 -2.55 -1.23
N ASN A 100 0.36 -2.09 0.02
CA ASN A 100 -0.85 -2.07 0.83
C ASN A 100 -0.80 -0.91 1.83
N PHE A 101 -1.85 -0.08 1.85
CA PHE A 101 -2.02 1.03 2.77
C PHE A 101 -3.00 0.75 3.92
N ALA A 102 -3.62 -0.43 3.98
CA ALA A 102 -4.45 -0.82 5.11
C ALA A 102 -3.57 -1.12 6.34
N ILE A 103 -3.55 -0.22 7.31
CA ILE A 103 -2.71 -0.34 8.53
C ILE A 103 -2.97 -1.69 9.22
N GLY A 104 -4.24 -2.09 9.36
CA GLY A 104 -4.59 -3.38 9.98
C GLY A 104 -4.03 -4.59 9.21
N ALA A 105 -3.98 -4.53 7.86
CA ALA A 105 -3.37 -5.60 7.07
C ALA A 105 -1.85 -5.67 7.29
N VAL A 106 -1.18 -4.52 7.41
CA VAL A 106 0.26 -4.46 7.68
C VAL A 106 0.57 -4.99 9.08
N LEU A 107 -0.18 -4.58 10.09
CA LEU A 107 -0.05 -5.11 11.46
C LEU A 107 -0.34 -6.61 11.53
N MET A 108 -1.38 -7.10 10.85
CA MET A 108 -1.65 -8.53 10.74
C MET A 108 -0.44 -9.30 10.17
N MET A 109 0.20 -8.79 9.11
CA MET A 109 1.40 -9.41 8.53
C MET A 109 2.58 -9.42 9.51
N GLN A 110 2.79 -8.34 10.26
CA GLN A 110 3.86 -8.26 11.27
C GLN A 110 3.60 -9.25 12.42
N PHE A 111 2.39 -9.25 12.97
CA PHE A 111 2.01 -10.15 14.07
C PHE A 111 2.05 -11.62 13.64
N ALA A 112 1.60 -11.95 12.42
CA ALA A 112 1.68 -13.29 11.87
C ALA A 112 3.13 -13.75 11.68
N ALA A 113 4.01 -12.87 11.21
CA ALA A 113 5.44 -13.17 11.08
C ALA A 113 6.10 -13.44 12.44
N GLU A 114 5.79 -12.64 13.46
CA GLU A 114 6.30 -12.86 14.82
C GLU A 114 5.73 -14.16 15.41
N ALA A 115 4.42 -14.38 15.31
CA ALA A 115 3.79 -15.60 15.83
C ALA A 115 4.33 -16.88 15.16
N ALA A 116 4.66 -16.83 13.86
CA ALA A 116 5.21 -17.96 13.12
C ALA A 116 6.56 -18.47 13.66
N ARG A 117 7.29 -17.65 14.41
CA ARG A 117 8.55 -18.05 15.07
C ARG A 117 8.31 -19.00 16.24
N HIS A 118 7.12 -18.98 16.81
CA HIS A 118 6.77 -19.66 18.06
C HIS A 118 5.74 -20.78 17.89
N MET A 119 5.06 -20.85 16.75
CA MET A 119 4.00 -21.83 16.47
C MET A 119 4.45 -22.88 15.47
N ALA A 120 4.03 -24.14 15.70
CA ALA A 120 4.51 -25.28 14.93
C ALA A 120 4.08 -25.24 13.46
N LYS A 121 2.84 -24.83 13.17
CA LYS A 121 2.26 -24.75 11.81
C LYS A 121 1.37 -23.54 11.65
N ALA A 122 1.13 -23.15 10.41
CA ALA A 122 0.15 -22.12 10.07
C ALA A 122 -0.43 -22.34 8.67
N GLU A 123 -1.64 -21.86 8.46
CA GLU A 123 -2.30 -21.76 7.15
C GLU A 123 -2.90 -20.38 7.00
N ILE A 124 -3.01 -19.90 5.75
CA ILE A 124 -3.53 -18.57 5.40
C ILE A 124 -4.79 -18.75 4.56
N ILE A 125 -5.85 -18.05 4.91
CA ILE A 125 -7.08 -17.96 4.12
C ILE A 125 -7.22 -16.50 3.65
N GLU A 126 -7.20 -16.29 2.34
CA GLU A 126 -7.47 -14.97 1.76
C GLU A 126 -8.80 -14.98 1.00
N LEU A 127 -9.62 -13.95 1.20
CA LEU A 127 -10.97 -13.91 0.68
C LEU A 127 -11.18 -12.57 -0.04
N HIS A 128 -11.54 -12.65 -1.33
CA HIS A 128 -11.76 -11.48 -2.17
C HIS A 128 -13.02 -11.64 -3.02
N HIS A 129 -13.42 -10.53 -3.63
CA HIS A 129 -14.52 -10.52 -4.59
C HIS A 129 -14.25 -11.48 -5.78
N ASP A 130 -15.29 -11.99 -6.37
CA ASP A 130 -15.27 -12.98 -7.46
C ASP A 130 -14.51 -12.54 -8.73
N ARG A 131 -14.39 -11.22 -8.96
CA ARG A 131 -13.67 -10.62 -10.10
C ARG A 131 -12.17 -10.50 -9.94
N LYS A 132 -11.59 -10.88 -8.77
CA LYS A 132 -10.14 -10.87 -8.56
C LYS A 132 -9.50 -12.09 -9.23
N LEU A 133 -8.62 -11.84 -10.20
CA LEU A 133 -8.03 -12.88 -11.06
C LEU A 133 -6.86 -13.61 -10.41
N ASP A 134 -5.96 -12.87 -9.73
CA ASP A 134 -4.78 -13.44 -9.10
C ASP A 134 -5.14 -14.31 -7.90
N LYS A 135 -4.50 -15.48 -7.80
CA LYS A 135 -4.58 -16.46 -6.71
C LYS A 135 -3.18 -17.05 -6.46
N PRO A 136 -2.64 -16.92 -5.25
CA PRO A 136 -3.13 -16.13 -4.14
C PRO A 136 -3.02 -14.61 -4.39
N SER A 137 -3.63 -13.79 -3.50
CA SER A 137 -3.44 -12.35 -3.51
C SER A 137 -1.99 -11.97 -3.18
N GLY A 138 -1.51 -10.84 -3.69
CA GLY A 138 -0.17 -10.35 -3.40
C GLY A 138 0.10 -10.18 -1.90
N THR A 139 -0.90 -9.71 -1.13
CA THR A 139 -0.80 -9.60 0.33
C THR A 139 -0.63 -10.96 1.00
N ALA A 140 -1.38 -11.97 0.59
CA ALA A 140 -1.26 -13.31 1.18
C ALA A 140 0.10 -13.97 0.84
N ALA A 141 0.56 -13.82 -0.40
CA ALA A 141 1.88 -14.30 -0.81
C ALA A 141 3.00 -13.60 -0.01
N LEU A 142 2.90 -12.29 0.20
CA LEU A 142 3.85 -11.52 1.01
C LEU A 142 3.80 -11.95 2.49
N THR A 143 2.61 -12.19 3.03
CA THR A 143 2.43 -12.70 4.40
C THR A 143 3.14 -14.04 4.60
N ALA A 144 2.87 -15.02 3.72
CA ALA A 144 3.52 -16.33 3.77
C ALA A 144 5.05 -16.22 3.67
N LYS A 145 5.55 -15.35 2.77
CA LYS A 145 7.00 -15.10 2.64
C LYS A 145 7.61 -14.51 3.92
N ARG A 146 6.97 -13.51 4.53
CA ARG A 146 7.44 -12.88 5.78
C ARG A 146 7.44 -13.87 6.95
N MET A 147 6.37 -14.67 7.09
CA MET A 147 6.28 -15.72 8.08
C MET A 147 7.41 -16.75 7.92
N ALA A 148 7.66 -17.22 6.69
CA ALA A 148 8.73 -18.16 6.38
C ALA A 148 10.11 -17.59 6.74
N GLN A 149 10.39 -16.34 6.37
CA GLN A 149 11.64 -15.65 6.69
C GLN A 149 11.83 -15.50 8.20
N ALA A 150 10.80 -15.04 8.92
CA ALA A 150 10.85 -14.86 10.37
C ALA A 150 11.06 -16.17 11.13
N ALA A 151 10.42 -17.25 10.69
CA ALA A 151 10.52 -18.58 11.30
C ALA A 151 11.74 -19.38 10.85
N GLY A 152 12.56 -18.87 9.91
CA GLY A 152 13.70 -19.62 9.35
C GLY A 152 13.27 -20.85 8.55
N ARG A 153 12.11 -20.81 7.89
CA ARG A 153 11.50 -21.91 7.14
C ARG A 153 11.55 -21.68 5.63
N PRO A 154 11.42 -22.73 4.80
CA PRO A 154 11.35 -22.58 3.35
C PRO A 154 10.18 -21.70 2.91
N VAL A 155 10.41 -20.85 1.90
CA VAL A 155 9.33 -20.11 1.25
C VAL A 155 8.38 -21.11 0.58
N GLY A 156 7.07 -20.98 0.84
CA GLY A 156 6.04 -21.92 0.35
C GLY A 156 5.61 -22.98 1.37
N GLU A 157 6.21 -23.01 2.56
CA GLU A 157 5.81 -23.96 3.63
C GLU A 157 4.40 -23.66 4.16
N PHE A 158 3.97 -22.40 4.16
CA PHE A 158 2.66 -22.02 4.66
C PHE A 158 1.61 -22.08 3.54
N PRO A 159 0.62 -23.02 3.59
CA PRO A 159 -0.45 -23.11 2.61
C PRO A 159 -1.31 -21.85 2.57
N ILE A 160 -1.72 -21.47 1.35
CA ILE A 160 -2.62 -20.34 1.14
C ILE A 160 -3.89 -20.83 0.44
N HIS A 161 -5.03 -20.57 1.06
CA HIS A 161 -6.36 -20.87 0.53
C HIS A 161 -7.01 -19.61 -0.01
N SER A 162 -7.42 -19.63 -1.27
CA SER A 162 -8.01 -18.45 -1.93
C SER A 162 -9.51 -18.63 -2.11
N VAL A 163 -10.31 -17.78 -1.46
CA VAL A 163 -11.76 -17.72 -1.61
C VAL A 163 -12.15 -16.56 -2.52
N ARG A 164 -13.07 -16.78 -3.46
CA ARG A 164 -13.61 -15.78 -4.40
C ARG A 164 -15.12 -15.85 -4.40
N LEU A 165 -15.78 -14.86 -3.79
CA LEU A 165 -17.24 -14.79 -3.65
C LEU A 165 -17.73 -13.36 -3.83
N PRO A 166 -18.94 -13.16 -4.39
CA PRO A 166 -19.64 -11.88 -4.34
C PRO A 166 -19.83 -11.41 -2.88
N GLY A 167 -19.78 -10.10 -2.67
CA GLY A 167 -19.94 -9.50 -1.32
C GLY A 167 -18.66 -9.39 -0.51
N LEU A 168 -17.58 -10.07 -0.90
CA LEU A 168 -16.26 -9.88 -0.29
C LEU A 168 -15.54 -8.69 -0.90
N VAL A 169 -14.66 -8.05 -0.12
CA VAL A 169 -13.76 -6.98 -0.60
C VAL A 169 -12.32 -7.48 -0.58
N ALA A 170 -11.66 -7.45 0.58
CA ALA A 170 -10.30 -7.96 0.76
C ALA A 170 -10.12 -8.35 2.24
N HIS A 171 -10.03 -9.63 2.49
CA HIS A 171 -9.92 -10.18 3.83
C HIS A 171 -8.79 -11.19 3.87
N GLN A 172 -8.12 -11.31 5.01
CA GLN A 172 -7.12 -12.34 5.24
C GLN A 172 -7.15 -12.81 6.69
N GLU A 173 -7.05 -14.12 6.86
CA GLU A 173 -6.95 -14.79 8.14
C GLU A 173 -5.72 -15.69 8.15
N VAL A 174 -4.92 -15.62 9.20
CA VAL A 174 -3.78 -16.49 9.46
C VAL A 174 -4.12 -17.30 10.70
N ILE A 175 -4.20 -18.61 10.51
CA ILE A 175 -4.46 -19.57 11.59
C ILE A 175 -3.14 -20.28 11.90
N LEU A 176 -2.65 -20.10 13.13
CA LEU A 176 -1.44 -20.78 13.62
C LEU A 176 -1.85 -21.83 14.63
N GLY A 177 -1.21 -23.00 14.56
CA GLY A 177 -1.52 -24.15 15.41
C GLY A 177 -0.29 -24.70 16.10
N ASP A 178 -0.47 -25.11 17.37
CA ASP A 178 0.48 -25.84 18.15
C ASP A 178 -0.25 -26.80 19.11
N LEU A 179 0.50 -27.61 19.88
CA LEU A 179 -0.06 -28.60 20.77
C LEU A 179 -1.11 -28.02 21.72
N GLY A 180 -2.36 -28.42 21.53
CA GLY A 180 -3.49 -28.02 22.38
C GLY A 180 -3.97 -26.58 22.21
N GLN A 181 -3.50 -25.83 21.20
CA GLN A 181 -3.87 -24.41 20.99
C GLN A 181 -3.89 -24.00 19.52
N THR A 182 -4.65 -22.98 19.23
CA THR A 182 -4.61 -22.23 17.98
C THR A 182 -4.57 -20.74 18.26
N LEU A 183 -3.91 -19.97 17.38
CA LEU A 183 -3.96 -18.50 17.34
C LEU A 183 -4.47 -18.08 15.98
N THR A 184 -5.49 -17.24 15.95
CA THR A 184 -6.02 -16.67 14.70
C THR A 184 -5.80 -15.16 14.69
N ILE A 185 -5.22 -14.67 13.60
CA ILE A 185 -5.04 -13.24 13.34
C ILE A 185 -5.79 -12.91 12.06
N ARG A 186 -6.76 -11.99 12.13
CA ARG A 186 -7.61 -11.66 10.98
C ARG A 186 -7.67 -10.16 10.75
N HIS A 187 -7.70 -9.78 9.48
CA HIS A 187 -7.97 -8.43 9.01
C HIS A 187 -9.03 -8.46 7.91
N ASP A 188 -9.99 -7.56 8.01
CA ASP A 188 -11.08 -7.37 7.05
C ASP A 188 -11.08 -5.93 6.53
N SER A 189 -10.83 -5.76 5.22
CA SER A 189 -11.15 -4.51 4.53
C SER A 189 -12.58 -4.57 4.03
N ILE A 190 -13.44 -3.72 4.58
CA ILE A 190 -14.88 -3.70 4.27
C ILE A 190 -15.14 -2.84 3.03
N ASP A 191 -14.37 -1.76 2.87
CA ASP A 191 -14.38 -0.89 1.71
C ASP A 191 -12.99 -0.28 1.45
N ARG A 192 -12.87 0.61 0.44
CA ARG A 192 -11.60 1.25 0.06
C ARG A 192 -11.16 2.35 1.04
N GLU A 193 -12.04 2.84 1.87
CA GLU A 193 -11.69 3.84 2.89
C GLU A 193 -10.73 3.26 3.93
N SER A 194 -10.70 1.93 4.07
CA SER A 194 -9.73 1.21 4.93
C SER A 194 -8.25 1.50 4.59
N PHE A 195 -7.95 1.95 3.37
CA PHE A 195 -6.60 2.31 2.95
C PHE A 195 -6.23 3.76 3.30
N MET A 196 -7.23 4.63 3.51
CA MET A 196 -7.01 6.06 3.64
C MET A 196 -6.19 6.48 4.86
N PRO A 197 -6.35 5.88 6.04
CA PRO A 197 -5.47 6.19 7.18
C PRO A 197 -3.98 6.01 6.86
N GLY A 198 -3.62 4.95 6.13
CA GLY A 198 -2.24 4.70 5.72
C GLY A 198 -1.76 5.63 4.61
N VAL A 199 -2.62 5.99 3.65
CA VAL A 199 -2.28 6.98 2.61
C VAL A 199 -2.03 8.35 3.24
N LEU A 200 -2.91 8.82 4.14
CA LEU A 200 -2.73 10.09 4.83
C LEU A 200 -1.49 10.10 5.73
N LEU A 201 -1.18 8.96 6.39
CA LEU A 201 0.07 8.80 7.13
C LEU A 201 1.29 8.95 6.22
N ALA A 202 1.28 8.29 5.06
CA ALA A 202 2.37 8.38 4.09
C ALA A 202 2.55 9.81 3.56
N ILE A 203 1.48 10.53 3.26
CA ILE A 203 1.53 11.93 2.85
C ILE A 203 2.22 12.79 3.91
N ARG A 204 1.89 12.60 5.20
CA ARG A 204 2.50 13.34 6.30
C ARG A 204 3.98 13.05 6.52
N ARG A 205 4.40 11.83 6.21
CA ARG A 205 5.73 11.32 6.56
C ARG A 205 6.72 11.26 5.40
N VAL A 206 6.26 11.28 4.15
CA VAL A 206 7.15 11.11 2.99
C VAL A 206 8.27 12.15 2.93
N GLY A 207 8.01 13.41 3.30
CA GLY A 207 9.02 14.47 3.32
C GLY A 207 10.17 14.25 4.33
N SER A 208 9.92 13.48 5.39
CA SER A 208 10.89 13.20 6.47
C SER A 208 11.58 11.84 6.37
N LEU A 209 11.44 11.11 5.27
CA LEU A 209 12.08 9.82 5.10
C LEU A 209 13.61 9.94 5.05
N GLU A 210 14.29 9.11 5.79
CA GLU A 210 15.78 9.03 5.79
C GLU A 210 16.33 8.32 4.54
N ARG A 211 15.50 7.50 3.89
CA ARG A 211 15.86 6.72 2.68
C ARG A 211 14.79 6.85 1.61
N SER A 212 15.22 7.00 0.37
CA SER A 212 14.36 7.08 -0.81
C SER A 212 14.93 6.23 -1.95
N PRO A 213 14.12 5.38 -2.62
CA PRO A 213 12.74 5.06 -2.24
C PRO A 213 12.66 4.24 -0.95
N SER A 214 11.60 4.46 -0.17
CA SER A 214 11.21 3.61 0.96
C SER A 214 10.00 2.75 0.57
N VAL A 215 10.03 1.46 0.90
CA VAL A 215 9.00 0.50 0.45
C VAL A 215 8.39 -0.22 1.65
N GLY A 216 7.07 -0.13 1.77
CA GLY A 216 6.30 -0.80 2.83
C GLY A 216 5.84 0.16 3.93
N LEU A 217 4.52 0.09 4.24
CA LEU A 217 3.90 0.99 5.21
C LEU A 217 4.44 0.77 6.64
N GLU A 218 4.97 -0.41 6.94
CA GLU A 218 5.58 -0.75 8.24
C GLU A 218 6.66 0.25 8.66
N HIS A 219 7.46 0.75 7.73
CA HIS A 219 8.51 1.73 8.03
C HIS A 219 7.99 3.07 8.55
N LEU A 220 6.71 3.36 8.32
CA LEU A 220 6.06 4.56 8.82
C LEU A 220 5.33 4.34 10.15
N LEU A 221 5.05 3.08 10.52
CA LEU A 221 4.38 2.72 11.76
C LEU A 221 5.37 2.65 12.93
N ASP A 222 6.60 2.22 12.68
CA ASP A 222 7.64 2.03 13.71
C ASP A 222 8.32 3.37 14.14
N SER A 223 7.99 4.49 13.47
CA SER A 223 8.61 5.81 13.69
C SER A 223 7.84 6.68 14.72
N SER A 224 7.27 6.06 15.77
CA SER A 224 6.48 6.77 16.81
C SER A 224 7.31 7.12 18.01
#